data_1cc81122140979f9dc93178d3c56b935
#
_entry.id   1cc81122140979f9dc93178d3c56b935
#
_cell.length_a   1.000
_cell.length_b   1.000
_cell.length_c   1.000
_cell.angle_alpha   90.00
_cell.angle_beta   90.00
_cell.angle_gamma   90.00
#
_symmetry.space_group_name_H-M   'P 1'
#
loop_
_entity.id
_entity.type
_entity.pdbx_description
1 polymer ?
#
loop_
_entity_poly.entity_id
_entity_poly.type
_entity_poly.pdbx_seq_one_letter_code
_entity_poly.pdbx_strand_id
1 'polypeptide(L)'
;MANYTFGDTPSADANKLQWVKIKDGDKTLLICDRVILVSVSWDDLNGQGYVTGKTITIDGAKYKCRLLTGGSNRRNNDWYAGGTPTNNEWDRFITREEVITGLPAPVSSDLDTNLNTTDHNSPHNQLWHWAGVYSWCQETWAENASNRASRGYYSARLWYYYYATRSSSSVGFRPVLEILNTDPLISDSDRDLGDKNSNFTITYTVDDADSGDVLTATESIDGVTKKTFSPVRGQQNT
;
A
#
# COMPACT_ATOMS: atom_id res chain seq x y z
N MET A 1 11.23 -20.76 10.69
CA MET A 1 10.90 -19.63 9.84
C MET A 1 11.35 -18.34 10.53
N ALA A 2 12.08 -17.46 9.83
CA ALA A 2 12.42 -16.14 10.38
C ALA A 2 11.15 -15.28 10.41
N ASN A 3 10.92 -14.56 11.50
CA ASN A 3 9.84 -13.57 11.57
C ASN A 3 10.30 -12.28 10.92
N TYR A 4 9.56 -11.81 9.92
CA TYR A 4 9.79 -10.52 9.28
C TYR A 4 8.96 -9.45 9.99
N THR A 5 9.60 -8.36 10.39
CA THR A 5 8.94 -7.22 11.03
C THR A 5 9.40 -5.94 10.40
N PHE A 6 8.52 -4.96 10.33
CA PHE A 6 8.89 -3.58 10.00
C PHE A 6 9.21 -2.85 11.30
N GLY A 7 10.31 -2.10 11.29
CA GLY A 7 10.64 -1.13 12.34
C GLY A 7 10.23 0.28 11.91
N ASP A 8 10.46 1.23 12.81
CA ASP A 8 10.26 2.64 12.51
C ASP A 8 11.25 3.17 11.48
N THR A 9 10.95 4.34 10.92
CA THR A 9 11.77 4.98 9.91
C THR A 9 13.17 5.29 10.46
N PRO A 10 14.25 4.79 9.84
CA PRO A 10 15.61 5.09 10.26
C PRO A 10 15.91 6.59 10.19
N SER A 11 16.73 7.09 11.11
CA SER A 11 17.17 8.49 11.08
C SER A 11 18.06 8.82 9.88
N ALA A 12 18.89 7.87 9.43
CA ALA A 12 19.81 8.07 8.31
C ALA A 12 19.06 7.87 6.97
N ASP A 13 19.08 8.88 6.10
CA ASP A 13 18.38 8.86 4.80
C ASP A 13 18.80 7.68 3.90
N ALA A 14 20.07 7.27 3.95
CA ALA A 14 20.57 6.15 3.18
C ALA A 14 19.91 4.81 3.51
N ASN A 15 19.27 4.70 4.67
CA ASN A 15 18.59 3.50 5.14
C ASN A 15 17.07 3.58 5.00
N LYS A 16 16.53 4.71 4.52
CA LYS A 16 15.09 4.89 4.32
C LYS A 16 14.62 4.16 3.07
N LEU A 17 13.50 3.48 3.19
CA LEU A 17 12.78 2.95 2.03
C LEU A 17 12.11 4.11 1.28
N GLN A 18 12.05 3.98 -0.04
CA GLN A 18 11.34 4.92 -0.91
C GLN A 18 9.96 4.38 -1.23
N TRP A 19 8.96 5.25 -1.16
CA TRP A 19 7.57 4.88 -1.38
C TRP A 19 6.92 5.79 -2.42
N VAL A 20 6.18 5.19 -3.33
CA VAL A 20 5.33 5.91 -4.27
C VAL A 20 3.92 5.96 -3.69
N LYS A 21 3.44 7.18 -3.38
CA LYS A 21 2.09 7.38 -2.85
C LYS A 21 1.09 7.45 -4.00
N ILE A 22 0.10 6.58 -3.96
CA ILE A 22 -0.97 6.49 -4.97
C ILE A 22 -2.33 6.58 -4.27
N LYS A 23 -3.23 7.42 -4.80
CA LYS A 23 -4.63 7.44 -4.41
C LYS A 23 -5.39 6.46 -5.33
N ASP A 24 -6.02 5.45 -4.75
CA ASP A 24 -6.80 4.42 -5.45
C ASP A 24 -8.22 4.35 -4.88
N GLY A 25 -9.12 5.10 -5.48
CA GLY A 25 -10.46 5.31 -4.92
C GLY A 25 -10.38 5.93 -3.53
N ASP A 26 -10.97 5.27 -2.55
CA ASP A 26 -10.96 5.72 -1.15
C ASP A 26 -9.66 5.35 -0.41
N LYS A 27 -8.80 4.53 -1.03
CA LYS A 27 -7.56 4.06 -0.43
C LYS A 27 -6.37 4.93 -0.79
N THR A 28 -5.45 5.03 0.14
CA THR A 28 -4.11 5.57 -0.12
C THR A 28 -3.11 4.45 0.03
N LEU A 29 -2.35 4.20 -1.04
CA LEU A 29 -1.33 3.18 -1.10
C LEU A 29 0.06 3.83 -1.09
N LEU A 30 0.97 3.24 -0.35
CA LEU A 30 2.40 3.50 -0.44
C LEU A 30 3.04 2.24 -1.01
N ILE A 31 3.43 2.29 -2.28
CA ILE A 31 4.07 1.16 -2.97
C ILE A 31 5.58 1.32 -2.85
N CYS A 32 6.27 0.31 -2.32
CA CYS A 32 7.73 0.36 -2.26
C CYS A 32 8.32 0.39 -3.68
N ASP A 33 9.28 1.25 -3.88
CA ASP A 33 9.95 1.43 -5.18
C ASP A 33 10.66 0.17 -5.67
N ARG A 34 10.98 -0.77 -4.79
CA ARG A 34 11.78 -1.97 -5.07
C ARG A 34 11.38 -3.20 -4.26
N VAL A 35 11.90 -4.36 -4.65
CA VAL A 35 11.94 -5.56 -3.81
C VAL A 35 12.94 -5.31 -2.68
N ILE A 36 12.49 -5.44 -1.43
CA ILE A 36 13.32 -5.18 -0.24
C ILE A 36 13.86 -6.44 0.42
N LEU A 37 13.30 -7.59 0.09
CA LEU A 37 13.71 -8.88 0.65
C LEU A 37 13.63 -9.96 -0.43
N VAL A 38 14.75 -10.59 -0.74
CA VAL A 38 14.84 -11.74 -1.64
C VAL A 38 15.09 -13.03 -0.86
N SER A 39 15.09 -14.16 -1.51
CA SER A 39 15.25 -15.48 -0.88
C SER A 39 14.20 -15.76 0.19
N VAL A 40 13.01 -15.23 -0.01
CA VAL A 40 11.81 -15.48 0.78
C VAL A 40 10.76 -16.14 -0.12
N SER A 41 10.15 -17.22 0.34
CA SER A 41 9.07 -17.87 -0.40
C SER A 41 7.75 -17.13 -0.23
N TRP A 42 6.83 -17.34 -1.18
CA TRP A 42 5.47 -16.85 -1.04
C TRP A 42 4.77 -17.45 0.18
N ASP A 43 5.01 -18.74 0.45
CA ASP A 43 4.45 -19.43 1.61
C ASP A 43 4.98 -18.85 2.93
N ASP A 44 6.25 -18.42 3.01
CA ASP A 44 6.78 -17.72 4.18
C ASP A 44 6.07 -16.39 4.42
N LEU A 45 5.83 -15.62 3.35
CA LEU A 45 5.10 -14.37 3.42
C LEU A 45 3.63 -14.58 3.80
N ASN A 46 2.99 -15.61 3.23
CA ASN A 46 1.59 -15.95 3.51
C ASN A 46 1.42 -16.43 4.95
N GLY A 47 2.31 -17.27 5.44
CA GLY A 47 2.29 -17.76 6.83
C GLY A 47 2.43 -16.65 7.86
N GLN A 48 2.97 -15.50 7.47
CA GLN A 48 3.12 -14.31 8.32
C GLN A 48 2.04 -13.24 8.03
N GLY A 49 1.12 -13.49 7.10
CA GLY A 49 0.01 -12.61 6.76
C GLY A 49 0.35 -11.50 5.75
N TYR A 50 1.56 -11.45 5.18
CA TYR A 50 1.99 -10.38 4.27
C TYR A 50 1.46 -10.50 2.84
N VAL A 51 0.81 -11.59 2.48
CA VAL A 51 0.24 -11.74 1.13
C VAL A 51 -1.00 -10.88 0.97
N THR A 52 -2.02 -11.12 1.79
CA THR A 52 -3.32 -10.43 1.69
C THR A 52 -3.46 -9.25 2.62
N GLY A 53 -2.61 -9.15 3.62
CA GLY A 53 -2.49 -7.98 4.48
C GLY A 53 -2.36 -8.29 5.96
N LYS A 54 -1.33 -7.74 6.56
CA LYS A 54 -1.02 -7.73 7.98
C LYS A 54 -0.97 -6.31 8.48
N THR A 55 -1.68 -6.03 9.56
CA THR A 55 -1.53 -4.71 10.22
C THR A 55 -0.15 -4.60 10.85
N ILE A 56 0.56 -3.54 10.51
CA ILE A 56 1.85 -3.17 11.08
C ILE A 56 1.80 -1.73 11.57
N THR A 57 2.73 -1.36 12.42
CA THR A 57 2.89 0.03 12.90
C THR A 57 4.27 0.53 12.49
N ILE A 58 4.34 1.72 11.91
CA ILE A 58 5.58 2.44 11.56
C ILE A 58 5.40 3.87 12.04
N ASP A 59 6.32 4.37 12.86
CA ASP A 59 6.28 5.74 13.42
C ASP A 59 4.94 6.06 14.11
N GLY A 60 4.33 5.08 14.77
CA GLY A 60 3.04 5.21 15.44
C GLY A 60 1.81 5.09 14.53
N ALA A 61 1.94 5.19 13.23
CA ALA A 61 0.84 5.05 12.27
C ALA A 61 0.61 3.58 11.88
N LYS A 62 -0.66 3.21 11.67
CA LYS A 62 -1.05 1.85 11.28
C LYS A 62 -1.22 1.72 9.78
N TYR A 63 -0.74 0.62 9.26
CA TYR A 63 -0.80 0.27 7.84
C TYR A 63 -1.20 -1.18 7.67
N LYS A 64 -1.92 -1.49 6.60
CA LYS A 64 -2.09 -2.84 6.12
C LYS A 64 -0.98 -3.15 5.10
N CYS A 65 0.02 -3.94 5.52
CA CYS A 65 1.15 -4.32 4.68
C CYS A 65 0.84 -5.61 3.92
N ARG A 66 0.97 -5.59 2.59
CA ARG A 66 0.62 -6.70 1.71
C ARG A 66 1.45 -6.73 0.42
N LEU A 67 1.25 -7.75 -0.40
CA LEU A 67 1.73 -7.78 -1.78
C LEU A 67 0.82 -6.95 -2.71
N LEU A 68 1.34 -6.55 -3.87
CA LEU A 68 0.53 -6.06 -4.98
C LEU A 68 -0.31 -7.20 -5.59
N THR A 69 -1.47 -6.86 -6.13
CA THR A 69 -2.12 -7.73 -7.11
C THR A 69 -1.41 -7.63 -8.45
N GLY A 70 -1.23 -8.77 -9.13
CA GLY A 70 -0.48 -8.87 -10.40
C GLY A 70 -1.22 -9.63 -11.50
N GLY A 71 -2.44 -10.06 -11.20
CA GLY A 71 -3.24 -10.93 -12.06
C GLY A 71 -2.95 -12.42 -11.84
N SER A 72 -3.97 -13.25 -11.99
CA SER A 72 -3.89 -14.70 -11.77
C SER A 72 -3.36 -15.49 -12.98
N ASN A 73 -3.22 -14.84 -14.13
CA ASN A 73 -2.68 -15.45 -15.35
C ASN A 73 -2.07 -14.38 -16.26
N ARG A 74 -1.27 -14.81 -17.23
CA ARG A 74 -0.79 -13.95 -18.32
C ARG A 74 -1.94 -13.56 -19.25
N ARG A 75 -1.91 -12.32 -19.70
CA ARG A 75 -2.90 -11.78 -20.63
C ARG A 75 -2.67 -12.35 -22.02
N ASN A 76 -3.75 -12.72 -22.75
CA ASN A 76 -3.70 -13.20 -24.12
C ASN A 76 -2.75 -14.40 -24.36
N ASN A 77 -2.48 -15.19 -23.32
CA ASN A 77 -1.51 -16.28 -23.35
C ASN A 77 -0.07 -15.81 -23.69
N ASP A 78 0.24 -14.54 -23.45
CA ASP A 78 1.53 -13.91 -23.69
C ASP A 78 2.15 -13.44 -22.38
N TRP A 79 3.37 -13.87 -22.10
CA TRP A 79 4.11 -13.53 -20.88
C TRP A 79 4.40 -12.02 -20.75
N TYR A 80 4.50 -11.30 -21.87
CA TYR A 80 4.83 -9.89 -21.93
C TYR A 80 3.62 -8.98 -22.22
N ALA A 81 2.42 -9.50 -22.10
CA ALA A 81 1.20 -8.72 -22.29
C ALA A 81 0.61 -8.18 -20.98
N GLY A 82 1.24 -8.48 -19.84
CA GLY A 82 0.68 -8.15 -18.52
C GLY A 82 -0.16 -9.26 -17.92
N GLY A 83 -0.84 -8.96 -16.83
CA GLY A 83 -1.69 -9.89 -16.09
C GLY A 83 -3.16 -9.82 -16.47
N THR A 84 -3.90 -10.88 -16.14
CA THR A 84 -5.36 -10.90 -16.20
C THR A 84 -5.93 -11.31 -14.84
N PRO A 85 -6.96 -10.63 -14.30
CA PRO A 85 -7.64 -9.47 -14.87
C PRO A 85 -6.75 -8.24 -14.99
N THR A 86 -7.10 -7.34 -15.91
CA THR A 86 -6.31 -6.16 -16.26
C THR A 86 -6.35 -5.04 -15.22
N ASN A 87 -7.32 -5.07 -14.32
CA ASN A 87 -7.46 -4.11 -13.23
C ASN A 87 -6.59 -4.44 -12.01
N ASN A 88 -5.58 -5.32 -12.17
CA ASN A 88 -4.61 -5.59 -11.12
C ASN A 88 -3.69 -4.38 -10.88
N GLU A 89 -3.21 -4.23 -9.65
CA GLU A 89 -2.43 -3.06 -9.22
C GLU A 89 -1.10 -2.92 -9.95
N TRP A 90 -0.44 -4.03 -10.29
CA TRP A 90 0.81 -3.97 -11.02
C TRP A 90 0.65 -3.33 -12.40
N ASP A 91 -0.34 -3.80 -13.18
CA ASP A 91 -0.57 -3.26 -14.52
C ASP A 91 -1.08 -1.83 -14.48
N ARG A 92 -1.94 -1.49 -13.52
CA ARG A 92 -2.45 -0.14 -13.35
C ARG A 92 -1.34 0.85 -12.99
N PHE A 93 -0.50 0.52 -12.02
CA PHE A 93 0.41 1.49 -11.40
C PHE A 93 1.85 1.36 -11.90
N ILE A 94 2.43 0.15 -11.93
CA ILE A 94 3.82 -0.04 -12.33
C ILE A 94 3.95 -0.08 -13.84
N THR A 95 3.16 -0.89 -14.56
CA THR A 95 3.14 -0.88 -16.03
C THR A 95 2.49 0.39 -16.57
N ARG A 96 1.77 1.12 -15.70
CA ARG A 96 1.12 2.40 -15.98
C ARG A 96 0.07 2.32 -17.09
N GLU A 97 -0.74 1.27 -17.09
CA GLU A 97 -1.94 1.21 -17.93
C GLU A 97 -2.98 2.23 -17.48
N GLU A 98 -2.91 2.68 -16.23
CA GLU A 98 -3.62 3.83 -15.71
C GLU A 98 -2.69 5.06 -15.69
N VAL A 99 -3.17 6.19 -16.21
CA VAL A 99 -2.38 7.43 -16.23
C VAL A 99 -2.32 8.04 -14.83
N ILE A 100 -1.14 8.08 -14.24
CA ILE A 100 -0.89 8.69 -12.94
C ILE A 100 -0.03 9.94 -13.14
N THR A 101 -0.60 11.10 -12.83
CA THR A 101 0.10 12.38 -12.96
C THR A 101 1.32 12.43 -12.04
N GLY A 102 2.44 12.92 -12.55
CA GLY A 102 3.68 13.09 -11.78
C GLY A 102 4.60 11.88 -11.76
N LEU A 103 4.17 10.71 -12.24
CA LEU A 103 5.03 9.54 -12.37
C LEU A 103 5.58 9.39 -13.79
N PRO A 104 6.82 8.92 -13.97
CA PRO A 104 7.39 8.65 -15.29
C PRO A 104 6.59 7.54 -16.00
N ALA A 105 6.34 7.73 -17.30
CA ALA A 105 5.78 6.69 -18.13
C ALA A 105 6.86 5.68 -18.52
N PRO A 106 6.51 4.39 -18.68
CA PRO A 106 7.43 3.43 -19.28
C PRO A 106 7.71 3.83 -20.74
N VAL A 107 8.97 3.68 -21.15
CA VAL A 107 9.35 3.77 -22.54
C VAL A 107 9.20 2.39 -23.20
N SER A 108 9.27 2.34 -24.56
CA SER A 108 9.08 1.08 -25.28
C SER A 108 10.02 -0.03 -24.80
N SER A 109 11.27 0.30 -24.48
CA SER A 109 12.23 -0.67 -23.95
C SER A 109 11.86 -1.25 -22.60
N ASP A 110 11.13 -0.51 -21.74
CA ASP A 110 10.65 -1.03 -20.45
C ASP A 110 9.57 -2.11 -20.63
N LEU A 111 8.92 -2.10 -21.77
CA LEU A 111 7.79 -2.96 -22.14
C LEU A 111 8.16 -4.02 -23.18
N ASP A 112 9.40 -4.06 -23.62
CA ASP A 112 9.88 -4.97 -24.65
C ASP A 112 9.98 -6.42 -24.13
N THR A 113 9.94 -7.37 -25.07
CA THR A 113 10.06 -8.81 -24.82
C THR A 113 11.51 -9.31 -24.79
N ASN A 114 12.46 -8.52 -25.29
CA ASN A 114 13.86 -8.91 -25.46
C ASN A 114 14.82 -8.18 -24.54
N LEU A 115 14.35 -7.76 -23.37
CA LEU A 115 15.18 -6.96 -22.48
C LEU A 115 16.35 -7.76 -21.91
N ASN A 116 17.55 -7.22 -22.12
CA ASN A 116 18.72 -7.61 -21.37
C ASN A 116 18.67 -6.90 -20.01
N THR A 117 18.73 -7.64 -18.91
CA THR A 117 18.54 -7.14 -17.54
C THR A 117 19.58 -6.11 -17.08
N THR A 118 20.57 -5.78 -17.91
CA THR A 118 21.68 -4.93 -17.51
C THR A 118 21.52 -3.46 -17.91
N ASP A 119 20.57 -3.10 -18.80
CA ASP A 119 20.52 -1.76 -19.42
C ASP A 119 19.23 -0.98 -19.13
N HIS A 120 18.68 -1.09 -17.92
CA HIS A 120 17.44 -0.41 -17.58
C HIS A 120 17.67 0.93 -16.88
N ASN A 121 18.14 1.92 -17.63
CA ASN A 121 18.38 3.28 -17.16
C ASN A 121 17.22 4.24 -17.41
N SER A 122 16.03 3.73 -17.78
CA SER A 122 14.86 4.58 -17.96
C SER A 122 14.45 5.24 -16.62
N PRO A 123 13.91 6.47 -16.66
CA PRO A 123 13.35 7.10 -15.45
C PRO A 123 12.28 6.23 -14.79
N HIS A 124 11.55 5.44 -15.57
CA HIS A 124 10.53 4.52 -15.07
C HIS A 124 11.16 3.37 -14.24
N ASN A 125 12.22 2.73 -14.77
CA ASN A 125 12.90 1.68 -13.99
C ASN A 125 13.70 2.26 -12.82
N GLN A 126 14.24 3.48 -12.93
CA GLN A 126 14.89 4.17 -11.81
C GLN A 126 13.91 4.45 -10.65
N LEU A 127 12.63 4.68 -10.98
CA LEU A 127 11.60 4.81 -9.96
C LEU A 127 11.16 3.45 -9.40
N TRP A 128 10.84 2.48 -10.27
CA TRP A 128 10.17 1.26 -9.86
C TRP A 128 11.09 0.07 -9.61
N HIS A 129 12.34 0.11 -10.05
CA HIS A 129 13.33 -0.97 -9.90
C HIS A 129 12.73 -2.37 -10.19
N TRP A 130 11.97 -2.46 -11.30
CA TRP A 130 11.32 -3.72 -11.69
C TRP A 130 12.29 -4.70 -12.37
N ALA A 131 13.42 -4.21 -12.89
CA ALA A 131 14.40 -5.04 -13.60
C ALA A 131 15.26 -5.86 -12.63
N GLY A 132 15.59 -7.09 -13.03
CA GLY A 132 16.57 -7.95 -12.37
C GLY A 132 16.05 -8.75 -11.17
N VAL A 133 14.86 -8.42 -10.63
CA VAL A 133 14.24 -9.18 -9.53
C VAL A 133 12.73 -9.21 -9.74
N TYR A 134 12.13 -10.40 -9.68
CA TYR A 134 10.69 -10.55 -9.66
C TYR A 134 10.09 -10.10 -8.33
N SER A 135 8.95 -9.47 -8.40
CA SER A 135 8.12 -9.20 -7.22
C SER A 135 7.05 -10.29 -7.10
N TRP A 136 6.94 -10.93 -5.94
CA TRP A 136 5.78 -11.77 -5.63
C TRP A 136 4.49 -10.94 -5.71
N CYS A 137 3.41 -11.56 -6.22
CA CYS A 137 2.06 -11.01 -6.21
C CYS A 137 1.12 -11.88 -5.38
N GLN A 138 -0.09 -11.39 -5.12
CA GLN A 138 -1.04 -12.07 -4.25
C GLN A 138 -1.58 -13.39 -4.84
N GLU A 139 -1.72 -13.45 -6.15
CA GLU A 139 -2.53 -14.44 -6.83
C GLU A 139 -1.85 -15.80 -6.97
N THR A 140 -2.66 -16.83 -6.84
CA THR A 140 -2.37 -18.18 -7.34
C THR A 140 -2.50 -18.18 -8.86
N TRP A 141 -1.58 -18.85 -9.55
CA TRP A 141 -1.71 -19.04 -10.99
C TRP A 141 -2.95 -19.89 -11.33
N ALA A 142 -3.79 -19.38 -12.21
CA ALA A 142 -5.07 -19.99 -12.54
C ALA A 142 -4.96 -21.39 -13.17
N GLU A 143 -3.82 -21.70 -13.84
CA GLU A 143 -3.58 -22.98 -14.47
C GLU A 143 -2.89 -24.00 -13.55
N ASN A 144 -2.31 -23.55 -12.41
CA ASN A 144 -1.63 -24.45 -11.48
C ASN A 144 -1.62 -23.89 -10.06
N ALA A 145 -2.38 -24.53 -9.17
CA ALA A 145 -2.55 -24.13 -7.78
C ALA A 145 -1.27 -24.17 -6.91
N SER A 146 -0.21 -24.84 -7.36
CA SER A 146 1.08 -24.87 -6.66
C SER A 146 1.93 -23.62 -6.95
N ASN A 147 1.57 -22.84 -7.95
CA ASN A 147 2.33 -21.68 -8.39
C ASN A 147 1.67 -20.36 -8.01
N ARG A 148 2.48 -19.34 -7.88
CA ARG A 148 2.08 -17.97 -7.52
C ARG A 148 2.56 -16.99 -8.56
N ALA A 149 1.77 -15.97 -8.82
CA ALA A 149 2.08 -14.89 -9.74
C ALA A 149 3.30 -14.10 -9.27
N SER A 150 4.14 -13.75 -10.21
CA SER A 150 5.28 -12.84 -10.02
C SER A 150 5.40 -11.88 -11.21
N ARG A 151 5.92 -10.69 -10.97
CA ARG A 151 5.97 -9.62 -11.98
C ARG A 151 7.33 -8.97 -12.06
N GLY A 152 7.65 -8.39 -13.22
CA GLY A 152 8.91 -7.68 -13.45
C GLY A 152 10.02 -8.57 -13.97
N TYR A 153 11.29 -8.22 -13.66
CA TYR A 153 12.54 -8.88 -14.00
C TYR A 153 13.07 -8.53 -15.41
N TYR A 154 12.49 -9.07 -16.49
CA TYR A 154 12.92 -8.80 -17.87
C TYR A 154 12.16 -7.65 -18.53
N SER A 155 10.98 -7.33 -18.04
CA SER A 155 10.11 -6.28 -18.53
C SER A 155 9.16 -5.84 -17.43
N ALA A 156 8.78 -4.56 -17.43
CA ALA A 156 7.74 -4.07 -16.54
C ALA A 156 6.40 -4.81 -16.75
N ARG A 157 6.12 -5.29 -17.97
CA ARG A 157 4.91 -6.06 -18.31
C ARG A 157 5.01 -7.52 -17.99
N LEU A 158 6.21 -8.09 -17.79
CA LEU A 158 6.36 -9.54 -17.65
C LEU A 158 5.49 -10.06 -16.51
N TRP A 159 4.60 -10.99 -16.85
CA TRP A 159 3.90 -11.84 -15.91
C TRP A 159 4.56 -13.21 -15.92
N TYR A 160 4.90 -13.73 -14.73
CA TYR A 160 5.53 -15.03 -14.58
C TYR A 160 5.01 -15.73 -13.33
N TYR A 161 5.48 -16.96 -13.08
CA TYR A 161 5.09 -17.72 -11.91
C TYR A 161 6.25 -18.53 -11.35
N TYR A 162 6.15 -18.83 -10.07
CA TYR A 162 7.01 -19.79 -9.38
C TYR A 162 6.19 -20.63 -8.41
N TYR A 163 6.73 -21.80 -8.01
CA TYR A 163 6.18 -22.55 -6.90
C TYR A 163 6.10 -21.67 -5.65
N ALA A 164 5.02 -21.83 -4.87
CA ALA A 164 4.81 -21.07 -3.65
C ALA A 164 5.94 -21.22 -2.62
N THR A 165 6.63 -22.36 -2.63
CA THR A 165 7.78 -22.70 -1.79
C THR A 165 9.12 -22.15 -2.31
N ARG A 166 9.14 -21.53 -3.51
CA ARG A 166 10.38 -21.03 -4.13
C ARG A 166 11.01 -19.95 -3.27
N SER A 167 12.27 -20.21 -2.83
CA SER A 167 13.15 -19.23 -2.20
C SER A 167 14.36 -19.01 -3.11
N SER A 168 14.52 -17.81 -3.65
CA SER A 168 15.57 -17.50 -4.64
C SER A 168 15.92 -16.01 -4.59
N SER A 169 17.17 -15.67 -4.87
CA SER A 169 17.61 -14.28 -5.00
C SER A 169 16.98 -13.53 -6.16
N SER A 170 16.32 -14.24 -7.10
CA SER A 170 15.67 -13.64 -8.25
C SER A 170 14.21 -13.26 -8.04
N VAL A 171 13.62 -13.57 -6.89
CA VAL A 171 12.23 -13.24 -6.56
C VAL A 171 12.11 -12.87 -5.09
N GLY A 172 11.26 -11.90 -4.80
CA GLY A 172 11.14 -11.44 -3.42
C GLY A 172 9.92 -10.57 -3.11
N PHE A 173 9.97 -9.98 -1.94
CA PHE A 173 8.92 -9.18 -1.33
C PHE A 173 9.07 -7.71 -1.69
N ARG A 174 8.09 -7.18 -2.40
CA ARG A 174 7.85 -5.74 -2.61
C ARG A 174 6.59 -5.38 -1.82
N PRO A 175 6.71 -4.69 -0.69
CA PRO A 175 5.54 -4.34 0.12
C PRO A 175 4.73 -3.22 -0.50
N VAL A 176 3.44 -3.29 -0.24
CA VAL A 176 2.49 -2.18 -0.33
C VAL A 176 1.95 -1.92 1.06
N LEU A 177 1.92 -0.66 1.45
CA LEU A 177 1.26 -0.20 2.66
C LEU A 177 -0.04 0.50 2.26
N GLU A 178 -1.16 -0.05 2.67
CA GLU A 178 -2.45 0.62 2.60
C GLU A 178 -2.61 1.40 3.91
N ILE A 179 -2.76 2.73 3.82
CA ILE A 179 -2.98 3.56 4.99
C ILE A 179 -4.33 3.18 5.59
N LEU A 180 -4.32 2.79 6.85
CA LEU A 180 -5.54 2.49 7.57
C LEU A 180 -6.04 3.79 8.19
N ASN A 181 -7.23 4.20 7.76
CA ASN A 181 -7.91 5.32 8.39
C ASN A 181 -8.27 4.93 9.83
N THR A 182 -7.95 5.78 10.78
CA THR A 182 -8.35 5.62 12.18
C THR A 182 -9.54 6.53 12.45
N ASP A 183 -10.51 6.03 13.21
CA ASP A 183 -11.65 6.85 13.60
C ASP A 183 -11.17 8.01 14.48
N PRO A 184 -11.69 9.24 14.27
CA PRO A 184 -11.41 10.36 15.14
C PRO A 184 -11.76 10.07 16.59
N LEU A 185 -10.94 10.52 17.51
CA LEU A 185 -11.18 10.38 18.94
C LEU A 185 -11.70 11.70 19.51
N ILE A 186 -12.82 11.62 20.21
CA ILE A 186 -13.31 12.73 21.01
C ILE A 186 -13.01 12.43 22.47
N SER A 187 -12.23 13.30 23.10
CA SER A 187 -12.02 13.28 24.55
C SER A 187 -12.69 14.49 25.17
N ASP A 188 -13.54 14.24 26.15
CA ASP A 188 -14.16 15.28 26.97
C ASP A 188 -13.64 15.24 28.40
N SER A 189 -13.68 16.40 29.07
CA SER A 189 -13.41 16.52 30.49
C SER A 189 -14.68 16.46 31.34
N ASP A 190 -15.86 16.54 30.73
CA ASP A 190 -17.14 16.80 31.41
C ASP A 190 -18.18 15.72 31.07
N ARG A 191 -17.92 14.48 31.49
CA ARG A 191 -18.73 13.32 31.08
C ARG A 191 -20.14 13.25 31.67
N ASP A 192 -20.36 13.84 32.81
CA ASP A 192 -21.70 13.89 33.48
C ASP A 192 -21.95 15.30 34.00
N LEU A 193 -22.66 16.04 33.19
CA LEU A 193 -23.03 17.42 33.54
C LEU A 193 -24.28 17.48 34.43
N GLY A 194 -24.96 16.35 34.64
CA GLY A 194 -26.27 16.30 35.30
C GLY A 194 -27.34 17.17 34.62
N ASP A 195 -28.50 17.33 35.24
CA ASP A 195 -29.57 18.18 34.71
C ASP A 195 -29.20 19.66 34.77
N LYS A 196 -29.30 20.36 33.65
CA LYS A 196 -29.00 21.79 33.54
C LYS A 196 -30.25 22.57 33.21
N ASN A 197 -30.54 23.55 34.07
CA ASN A 197 -31.65 24.49 33.89
C ASN A 197 -31.22 25.87 33.36
N SER A 198 -29.94 26.00 32.94
CA SER A 198 -29.38 27.24 32.42
C SER A 198 -28.33 26.90 31.34
N ASN A 199 -27.86 27.92 30.63
CA ASN A 199 -26.76 27.74 29.66
C ASN A 199 -25.53 27.13 30.33
N PHE A 200 -24.93 26.18 29.69
CA PHE A 200 -23.69 25.52 30.13
C PHE A 200 -22.72 25.39 28.97
N THR A 201 -21.45 25.20 29.30
CA THR A 201 -20.36 25.01 28.32
C THR A 201 -19.84 23.61 28.43
N ILE A 202 -19.67 22.95 27.30
CA ILE A 202 -18.95 21.67 27.18
C ILE A 202 -17.61 21.92 26.55
N THR A 203 -16.59 21.34 27.14
CA THR A 203 -15.22 21.44 26.63
C THR A 203 -14.74 20.07 26.19
N TYR A 204 -14.27 19.96 24.99
CA TYR A 204 -13.80 18.70 24.41
C TYR A 204 -12.64 18.92 23.44
N THR A 205 -11.88 17.84 23.20
CA THR A 205 -10.81 17.82 22.20
C THR A 205 -11.15 16.77 21.15
N VAL A 206 -11.02 17.14 19.87
CA VAL A 206 -11.12 16.18 18.76
C VAL A 206 -9.73 15.95 18.23
N ASP A 207 -9.31 14.71 18.18
CA ASP A 207 -8.02 14.31 17.63
C ASP A 207 -8.18 13.15 16.65
N ASP A 208 -7.22 12.99 15.76
CA ASP A 208 -7.18 11.94 14.76
C ASP A 208 -5.71 11.65 14.43
N ALA A 209 -5.34 10.39 14.44
CA ALA A 209 -3.98 9.97 14.11
C ALA A 209 -3.62 10.21 12.63
N ASP A 210 -4.62 10.40 11.76
CA ASP A 210 -4.44 10.59 10.33
C ASP A 210 -4.28 12.07 9.98
N SER A 211 -3.05 12.55 9.92
CA SER A 211 -2.70 13.97 9.82
C SER A 211 -3.23 14.70 8.57
N GLY A 212 -3.72 13.96 7.58
CA GLY A 212 -4.27 14.51 6.33
C GLY A 212 -5.79 14.65 6.29
N ASP A 213 -6.49 14.16 7.32
CA ASP A 213 -7.96 14.15 7.33
C ASP A 213 -8.55 15.49 7.74
N VAL A 214 -9.65 15.84 7.07
CA VAL A 214 -10.46 16.99 7.44
C VAL A 214 -11.49 16.54 8.48
N LEU A 215 -11.37 17.05 9.70
CA LEU A 215 -12.29 16.72 10.76
C LEU A 215 -13.57 17.53 10.65
N THR A 216 -14.69 16.86 10.89
CA THR A 216 -16.00 17.51 11.04
C THR A 216 -16.65 16.99 12.32
N ALA A 217 -17.03 17.90 13.20
CA ALA A 217 -17.75 17.58 14.41
C ALA A 217 -19.20 18.08 14.31
N THR A 218 -20.12 17.29 14.88
CA THR A 218 -21.52 17.64 14.95
C THR A 218 -21.98 17.57 16.40
N GLU A 219 -22.50 18.68 16.90
CA GLU A 219 -23.13 18.78 18.20
C GLU A 219 -24.64 18.55 18.05
N SER A 220 -25.19 17.69 18.89
CA SER A 220 -26.62 17.37 18.88
C SER A 220 -27.16 17.37 20.30
N ILE A 221 -28.41 17.86 20.49
CA ILE A 221 -29.18 17.79 21.73
C ILE A 221 -30.46 17.07 21.40
N ASP A 222 -30.80 16.03 22.18
CA ASP A 222 -31.96 15.18 21.98
C ASP A 222 -32.13 14.65 20.56
N GLY A 223 -30.98 14.28 19.93
CA GLY A 223 -30.93 13.80 18.55
C GLY A 223 -31.06 14.89 17.48
N VAL A 224 -31.20 16.15 17.86
CA VAL A 224 -31.32 17.28 16.95
C VAL A 224 -29.96 17.97 16.81
N THR A 225 -29.42 17.98 15.60
CA THR A 225 -28.16 18.70 15.28
C THR A 225 -28.32 20.21 15.59
N LYS A 226 -27.44 20.73 16.41
CA LYS A 226 -27.37 22.15 16.77
C LYS A 226 -26.28 22.89 16.03
N LYS A 227 -25.14 22.25 15.81
CA LYS A 227 -23.98 22.84 15.16
C LYS A 227 -23.16 21.78 14.44
N THR A 228 -22.63 22.14 13.28
CA THR A 228 -21.62 21.37 12.56
C THR A 228 -20.45 22.30 12.27
N PHE A 229 -19.24 21.88 12.55
CA PHE A 229 -18.04 22.71 12.37
C PHE A 229 -16.81 21.85 12.14
N SER A 230 -15.70 22.48 11.74
CA SER A 230 -14.41 21.83 11.57
C SER A 230 -13.53 22.15 12.78
N PRO A 231 -13.35 21.21 13.72
CA PRO A 231 -12.50 21.42 14.88
C PRO A 231 -11.03 21.48 14.48
N VAL A 232 -10.23 22.17 15.26
CA VAL A 232 -8.78 22.12 15.14
C VAL A 232 -8.27 20.90 15.89
N ARG A 233 -7.52 20.07 15.22
CA ARG A 233 -6.97 18.81 15.73
C ARG A 233 -6.16 19.04 17.00
N GLY A 234 -6.39 18.23 18.04
CA GLY A 234 -5.66 18.27 19.31
C GLY A 234 -5.86 19.56 20.12
N GLN A 235 -6.71 20.49 19.67
CA GLN A 235 -7.05 21.70 20.42
C GLN A 235 -8.37 21.56 21.15
N GLN A 236 -8.47 22.23 22.28
CA GLN A 236 -9.68 22.30 23.06
C GLN A 236 -10.74 23.16 22.35
N ASN A 237 -11.92 22.60 22.17
CA ASN A 237 -13.09 23.26 21.58
C ASN A 237 -14.13 23.52 22.69
N THR A 238 -14.94 24.56 22.51
CA THR A 238 -16.02 24.96 23.42
C THR A 238 -17.29 25.31 22.67
#